data_d6178b1d6d8eea2adbe302ed337f8170
#
_entry.id   d6178b1d6d8eea2adbe302ed337f8170
#
_cell.length_a   1.000
_cell.length_b   1.000
_cell.length_c   1.000
_cell.angle_alpha   90.00
_cell.angle_beta   90.00
_cell.angle_gamma   90.00
#
_symmetry.space_group_name_H-M   'P 1'
#
loop_
_entity.id
_entity.type
_entity.pdbx_description
1 polymer ?
#
loop_
_entity_poly.entity_id
_entity_poly.type
_entity_poly.pdbx_seq_one_letter_code
_entity_poly.pdbx_strand_id
1 'polypeptide(L)'
;MIRSNLKLILLMFGLMLFNSAVRAQEKLSLTADQAIQIGLQNSKILHSSLMKVKSADARINEVNAGRLPSLKLSAVYRKLSRVEPFSIQGPTGPITIAPTILDNYATQLTLSQPLFTGFRLLSNSNIAEYTASATNENYNRDKNELIFNIKNAYWSLFKTTQLKNVMDDNVQMIKAHLEDAKNLLKVGMLTRNDVLKLEVQLSNMMFNQVDAENAVKLATVGLNSVLGIALTTIIEINSSVNLTQLNYDELNKLINDAVEKRPEIKSADYRIKASEAGVTMAKSSWYPQISLYGNYYYSRPNQRIFPSKDEFKDTWDAGVNLSLNIWDWLTTAHQTEQAEATLSQAEDGLGIIKDNITLEVTQNYLNVDQSKRKIEISQLAIKQADENMRMTADKFKNGLALSSEVVDAETAQSTAKINYTNSIVDFELAKARLDKSIGK
;
A
#
# COMPACT_ATOMS: atom_id res chain seq x y z
N MET A 1 -58.57 27.54 6.54
CA MET A 1 -57.73 26.83 7.51
C MET A 1 -56.52 26.08 6.93
N ILE A 2 -56.50 25.70 5.63
CA ILE A 2 -55.40 24.90 5.03
C ILE A 2 -54.14 25.71 4.67
N ARG A 3 -54.25 27.03 4.40
CA ARG A 3 -53.11 27.89 4.01
C ARG A 3 -52.20 28.34 5.20
N SER A 4 -52.66 28.27 6.43
CA SER A 4 -51.92 28.64 7.63
C SER A 4 -50.94 27.54 8.06
N ASN A 5 -51.33 26.27 7.93
CA ASN A 5 -50.53 25.13 8.34
C ASN A 5 -49.35 24.86 7.38
N LEU A 6 -49.45 25.23 6.09
CA LEU A 6 -48.38 25.04 5.10
C LEU A 6 -47.19 26.00 5.33
N LYS A 7 -47.48 27.21 5.82
CA LYS A 7 -46.42 28.18 6.18
C LYS A 7 -45.66 27.76 7.48
N LEU A 8 -46.36 27.14 8.42
CA LEU A 8 -45.77 26.63 9.67
C LEU A 8 -44.88 25.42 9.41
N ILE A 9 -45.25 24.52 8.48
CA ILE A 9 -44.48 23.36 8.06
C ILE A 9 -43.23 23.80 7.27
N LEU A 10 -43.31 24.79 6.38
CA LEU A 10 -42.17 25.35 5.67
C LEU A 10 -41.20 26.09 6.60
N LEU A 11 -41.70 26.74 7.66
CA LEU A 11 -40.83 27.40 8.68
C LEU A 11 -40.16 26.35 9.56
N MET A 12 -40.79 25.25 9.95
CA MET A 12 -40.16 24.14 10.67
C MET A 12 -39.14 23.38 9.82
N PHE A 13 -39.39 23.21 8.52
CA PHE A 13 -38.43 22.58 7.60
C PHE A 13 -37.23 23.49 7.33
N GLY A 14 -37.42 24.82 7.30
CA GLY A 14 -36.33 25.80 7.22
C GLY A 14 -35.45 25.84 8.49
N LEU A 15 -36.01 25.63 9.68
CA LEU A 15 -35.24 25.54 10.92
C LEU A 15 -34.48 24.21 11.09
N MET A 16 -34.95 23.12 10.47
CA MET A 16 -34.21 21.84 10.50
C MET A 16 -33.00 21.82 9.55
N LEU A 17 -32.95 22.65 8.52
CA LEU A 17 -31.83 22.75 7.59
C LEU A 17 -30.70 23.66 8.08
N PHE A 18 -30.91 24.44 9.16
CA PHE A 18 -29.89 25.32 9.73
C PHE A 18 -29.13 24.74 10.93
N ASN A 19 -29.39 23.48 11.31
CA ASN A 19 -28.49 22.70 12.15
C ASN A 19 -27.39 22.03 11.30
N SER A 20 -26.83 22.73 10.33
CA SER A 20 -25.45 22.54 9.92
C SER A 20 -24.61 22.90 11.16
N ALA A 21 -24.43 21.95 12.03
CA ALA A 21 -23.54 22.06 13.15
C ALA A 21 -22.23 22.65 12.61
N VAL A 22 -21.94 23.89 13.00
CA VAL A 22 -20.58 24.36 13.08
C VAL A 22 -19.90 23.30 13.97
N ARG A 23 -19.37 22.26 13.37
CA ARG A 23 -18.45 21.35 14.05
C ARG A 23 -17.30 22.26 14.45
N ALA A 24 -17.30 22.66 15.71
CA ALA A 24 -16.11 23.17 16.34
C ALA A 24 -15.00 22.24 15.84
N GLN A 25 -13.94 22.80 15.27
CA GLN A 25 -12.79 22.07 14.80
C GLN A 25 -12.22 21.36 16.02
N GLU A 26 -12.63 20.11 16.24
CA GLU A 26 -12.22 19.30 17.37
C GLU A 26 -10.71 19.13 17.26
N LYS A 27 -9.98 19.69 18.22
CA LYS A 27 -8.56 19.43 18.34
C LYS A 27 -8.38 17.98 18.73
N LEU A 28 -7.77 17.20 17.87
CA LEU A 28 -7.50 15.80 18.07
C LEU A 28 -6.12 15.64 18.72
N SER A 29 -6.08 15.33 20.01
CA SER A 29 -4.82 15.03 20.71
C SER A 29 -4.47 13.57 20.49
N LEU A 30 -3.30 13.30 19.87
CA LEU A 30 -2.88 11.97 19.47
C LEU A 30 -1.53 11.57 20.04
N THR A 31 -1.43 10.31 20.49
CA THR A 31 -0.16 9.59 20.62
C THR A 31 0.21 8.92 19.31
N ALA A 32 1.47 8.49 19.16
CA ALA A 32 1.92 7.76 17.97
C ALA A 32 1.10 6.48 17.72
N ASP A 33 0.77 5.72 18.78
CA ASP A 33 -0.01 4.47 18.68
C ASP A 33 -1.47 4.73 18.25
N GLN A 34 -2.08 5.81 18.78
CA GLN A 34 -3.43 6.21 18.34
C GLN A 34 -3.44 6.65 16.88
N ALA A 35 -2.41 7.37 16.43
CA ALA A 35 -2.26 7.74 15.03
C ALA A 35 -2.14 6.50 14.13
N ILE A 36 -1.36 5.47 14.55
CA ILE A 36 -1.26 4.21 13.83
C ILE A 36 -2.63 3.51 13.71
N GLN A 37 -3.39 3.43 14.80
CA GLN A 37 -4.72 2.80 14.76
C GLN A 37 -5.66 3.51 13.78
N ILE A 38 -5.72 4.84 13.83
CA ILE A 38 -6.55 5.64 12.92
C ILE A 38 -6.13 5.40 11.46
N GLY A 39 -4.82 5.47 11.17
CA GLY A 39 -4.32 5.29 9.83
C GLY A 39 -4.56 3.89 9.27
N LEU A 40 -4.41 2.84 10.09
CA LEU A 40 -4.71 1.46 9.68
C LEU A 40 -6.20 1.27 9.34
N GLN A 41 -7.11 1.95 10.03
CA GLN A 41 -8.55 1.86 9.79
C GLN A 41 -8.98 2.62 8.53
N ASN A 42 -8.36 3.78 8.26
CA ASN A 42 -8.82 4.70 7.21
C ASN A 42 -8.02 4.61 5.91
N SER A 43 -6.88 3.90 5.88
CA SER A 43 -5.99 3.88 4.72
C SER A 43 -6.62 3.21 3.51
N LYS A 44 -6.82 4.00 2.44
CA LYS A 44 -7.26 3.49 1.14
C LYS A 44 -6.21 2.61 0.47
N ILE A 45 -4.92 2.87 0.74
CA ILE A 45 -3.82 2.07 0.21
C ILE A 45 -3.88 0.67 0.81
N LEU A 46 -4.01 0.56 2.15
CA LEU A 46 -4.11 -0.72 2.82
C LEU A 46 -5.40 -1.47 2.44
N HIS A 47 -6.53 -0.76 2.31
CA HIS A 47 -7.78 -1.34 1.81
C HIS A 47 -7.61 -1.89 0.39
N SER A 48 -6.94 -1.14 -0.51
CA SER A 48 -6.64 -1.63 -1.87
C SER A 48 -5.79 -2.89 -1.85
N SER A 49 -4.79 -2.96 -0.97
CA SER A 49 -3.95 -4.15 -0.80
C SER A 49 -4.75 -5.35 -0.27
N LEU A 50 -5.69 -5.13 0.67
CA LEU A 50 -6.62 -6.17 1.13
C LEU A 50 -7.54 -6.67 0.01
N MET A 51 -7.97 -5.78 -0.91
CA MET A 51 -8.78 -6.19 -2.06
C MET A 51 -7.98 -7.08 -3.04
N LYS A 52 -6.65 -6.88 -3.15
CA LYS A 52 -5.78 -7.80 -3.92
C LYS A 52 -5.76 -9.20 -3.31
N VAL A 53 -5.71 -9.31 -1.97
CA VAL A 53 -5.81 -10.61 -1.28
C VAL A 53 -7.15 -11.28 -1.61
N LYS A 54 -8.27 -10.57 -1.46
CA LYS A 54 -9.60 -11.11 -1.80
C LYS A 54 -9.72 -11.52 -3.29
N SER A 55 -9.08 -10.77 -4.19
CA SER A 55 -9.02 -11.13 -5.61
C SER A 55 -8.23 -12.42 -5.83
N ALA A 56 -7.11 -12.61 -5.12
CA ALA A 56 -6.31 -13.82 -5.20
C ALA A 56 -7.05 -15.04 -4.61
N ASP A 57 -7.79 -14.86 -3.51
CA ASP A 57 -8.64 -15.91 -2.93
C ASP A 57 -9.77 -16.31 -3.90
N ALA A 58 -10.40 -15.34 -4.57
CA ALA A 58 -11.39 -15.62 -5.60
C ALA A 58 -10.78 -16.39 -6.78
N ARG A 59 -9.52 -16.13 -7.13
CA ARG A 59 -8.79 -16.87 -8.16
C ARG A 59 -8.56 -18.33 -7.79
N ILE A 60 -8.29 -18.65 -6.51
CA ILE A 60 -8.21 -20.04 -6.03
C ILE A 60 -9.53 -20.76 -6.30
N ASN A 61 -10.66 -20.14 -5.94
CA ASN A 61 -11.98 -20.73 -6.16
C ASN A 61 -12.31 -20.92 -7.65
N GLU A 62 -11.96 -19.94 -8.48
CA GLU A 62 -12.11 -20.01 -9.94
C GLU A 62 -11.33 -21.18 -10.54
N VAL A 63 -10.05 -21.32 -10.16
CA VAL A 63 -9.18 -22.40 -10.66
C VAL A 63 -9.68 -23.76 -10.20
N ASN A 64 -10.09 -23.87 -8.93
CA ASN A 64 -10.64 -25.11 -8.38
C ASN A 64 -11.98 -25.51 -9.02
N ALA A 65 -12.80 -24.53 -9.41
CA ALA A 65 -14.03 -24.78 -10.16
C ALA A 65 -13.77 -25.46 -11.52
N GLY A 66 -12.61 -25.19 -12.16
CA GLY A 66 -12.19 -25.86 -13.37
C GLY A 66 -11.92 -27.37 -13.24
N ARG A 67 -11.88 -27.90 -12.02
CA ARG A 67 -11.77 -29.33 -11.72
C ARG A 67 -13.14 -30.03 -11.61
N LEU A 68 -14.21 -29.24 -11.53
CA LEU A 68 -15.58 -29.73 -11.40
C LEU A 68 -16.25 -29.93 -12.76
N PRO A 69 -17.37 -30.70 -12.84
CA PRO A 69 -18.12 -30.86 -14.06
C PRO A 69 -18.63 -29.50 -14.60
N SER A 70 -18.46 -29.28 -15.89
CA SER A 70 -19.02 -28.12 -16.56
C SER A 70 -20.26 -28.51 -17.38
N LEU A 71 -21.32 -27.69 -17.33
CA LEU A 71 -22.52 -27.88 -18.11
C LEU A 71 -22.68 -26.67 -19.07
N LYS A 72 -22.68 -26.95 -20.37
CA LYS A 72 -22.75 -25.94 -21.43
C LYS A 72 -23.96 -26.18 -22.34
N LEU A 73 -24.80 -25.17 -22.52
CA LEU A 73 -25.85 -25.15 -23.50
C LEU A 73 -25.41 -24.33 -24.72
N SER A 74 -25.54 -24.90 -25.91
CA SER A 74 -25.34 -24.19 -27.18
C SER A 74 -26.55 -24.38 -28.08
N ALA A 75 -26.96 -23.29 -28.77
CA ALA A 75 -28.04 -23.33 -29.77
C ALA A 75 -27.56 -22.60 -31.02
N VAL A 76 -27.79 -23.22 -32.16
CA VAL A 76 -27.37 -22.70 -33.47
C VAL A 76 -28.51 -22.83 -34.46
N TYR A 77 -28.84 -21.75 -35.15
CA TYR A 77 -29.65 -21.76 -36.37
C TYR A 77 -28.76 -21.52 -37.57
N ARG A 78 -28.90 -22.37 -38.58
CA ARG A 78 -28.20 -22.20 -39.87
C ARG A 78 -29.20 -22.38 -41.02
N LYS A 79 -29.17 -21.41 -41.91
CA LYS A 79 -29.85 -21.54 -43.21
C LYS A 79 -28.82 -21.97 -44.23
N LEU A 80 -29.06 -23.10 -44.83
CA LEU A 80 -28.18 -23.66 -45.87
C LEU A 80 -28.58 -23.14 -47.26
N SER A 81 -27.63 -23.09 -48.19
CA SER A 81 -27.93 -22.91 -49.60
C SER A 81 -28.65 -24.14 -50.16
N ARG A 82 -29.44 -23.91 -51.21
CA ARG A 82 -30.15 -25.02 -51.87
C ARG A 82 -29.14 -26.00 -52.51
N VAL A 83 -29.30 -27.26 -52.17
CA VAL A 83 -28.57 -28.38 -52.77
C VAL A 83 -29.59 -29.37 -53.33
N GLU A 84 -29.26 -30.06 -54.40
CA GLU A 84 -30.15 -31.05 -54.98
C GLU A 84 -30.41 -32.19 -53.98
N PRO A 85 -31.67 -32.69 -53.89
CA PRO A 85 -31.99 -33.83 -53.01
C PRO A 85 -31.23 -35.07 -53.42
N PHE A 86 -30.82 -35.89 -52.45
CA PHE A 86 -30.24 -37.19 -52.73
C PHE A 86 -31.35 -38.13 -53.26
N SER A 87 -31.20 -38.53 -54.55
CA SER A 87 -32.13 -39.38 -55.24
C SER A 87 -31.42 -40.57 -55.87
N ILE A 88 -32.09 -41.69 -55.93
CA ILE A 88 -31.63 -42.92 -56.65
C ILE A 88 -32.55 -43.18 -57.83
N GLN A 89 -31.99 -43.76 -58.90
CA GLN A 89 -32.76 -44.14 -60.11
C GLN A 89 -33.55 -45.42 -59.82
N GLY A 90 -34.88 -45.29 -59.79
CA GLY A 90 -35.81 -46.39 -59.62
C GLY A 90 -36.40 -46.82 -60.96
N PRO A 91 -37.14 -47.94 -61.02
CA PRO A 91 -37.75 -48.44 -62.26
C PRO A 91 -38.74 -47.50 -62.93
N THR A 92 -39.35 -46.58 -62.17
CA THR A 92 -40.37 -45.59 -62.62
C THR A 92 -39.86 -44.14 -62.59
N GLY A 93 -38.54 -43.90 -62.37
CA GLY A 93 -37.92 -42.61 -62.32
C GLY A 93 -37.13 -42.38 -61.02
N PRO A 94 -36.55 -41.18 -60.78
CA PRO A 94 -35.75 -40.86 -59.59
C PRO A 94 -36.62 -40.90 -58.32
N ILE A 95 -36.16 -41.68 -57.35
CA ILE A 95 -36.73 -41.77 -55.98
C ILE A 95 -35.89 -40.93 -55.04
N THR A 96 -36.45 -39.86 -54.45
CA THR A 96 -35.76 -39.05 -53.45
C THR A 96 -35.64 -39.80 -52.13
N ILE A 97 -34.43 -40.09 -51.70
CA ILE A 97 -34.12 -40.79 -50.45
C ILE A 97 -34.02 -39.84 -49.27
N ALA A 98 -33.41 -38.69 -49.51
CA ALA A 98 -33.28 -37.64 -48.45
C ALA A 98 -33.66 -36.29 -49.01
N PRO A 99 -34.67 -35.61 -48.37
CA PRO A 99 -35.07 -34.25 -48.77
C PRO A 99 -33.97 -33.26 -48.39
N THR A 100 -33.87 -32.15 -49.14
CA THR A 100 -33.05 -31.02 -48.79
C THR A 100 -33.76 -30.13 -47.75
N ILE A 101 -33.29 -30.13 -46.52
CA ILE A 101 -33.83 -29.29 -45.43
C ILE A 101 -32.87 -28.11 -45.25
N LEU A 102 -33.33 -26.89 -45.58
CA LEU A 102 -32.52 -25.68 -45.61
C LEU A 102 -32.36 -25.04 -44.25
N ASP A 103 -33.36 -25.15 -43.42
CA ASP A 103 -33.36 -24.55 -42.09
C ASP A 103 -32.94 -25.59 -41.05
N ASN A 104 -31.75 -25.36 -40.47
CA ASN A 104 -31.16 -26.26 -39.47
C ASN A 104 -31.14 -25.61 -38.11
N TYR A 105 -31.72 -26.27 -37.13
CA TYR A 105 -31.71 -25.90 -35.73
C TYR A 105 -30.99 -26.97 -34.96
N ALA A 106 -29.96 -26.57 -34.21
CA ALA A 106 -29.19 -27.51 -33.37
C ALA A 106 -29.07 -26.92 -31.96
N THR A 107 -29.62 -27.61 -30.97
CA THR A 107 -29.44 -27.33 -29.57
C THR A 107 -28.66 -28.51 -28.96
N GLN A 108 -27.61 -28.21 -28.22
CA GLN A 108 -26.74 -29.19 -27.58
C GLN A 108 -26.49 -28.79 -26.12
N LEU A 109 -26.75 -29.73 -25.21
CA LEU A 109 -26.36 -29.65 -23.80
C LEU A 109 -25.18 -30.61 -23.62
N THR A 110 -24.02 -30.05 -23.21
CA THR A 110 -22.78 -30.78 -22.98
C THR A 110 -22.41 -30.79 -21.53
N LEU A 111 -22.25 -31.93 -20.90
CA LEU A 111 -21.58 -32.14 -19.62
C LEU A 111 -20.15 -32.60 -19.88
N SER A 112 -19.16 -31.96 -19.27
CA SER A 112 -17.75 -32.33 -19.39
C SER A 112 -17.09 -32.34 -18.03
N GLN A 113 -16.39 -33.44 -17.69
CA GLN A 113 -15.65 -33.60 -16.43
C GLN A 113 -14.22 -34.05 -16.73
N PRO A 114 -13.19 -33.20 -16.46
CA PRO A 114 -11.82 -33.65 -16.49
C PRO A 114 -11.58 -34.70 -15.38
N LEU A 115 -11.00 -35.86 -15.72
CA LEU A 115 -10.61 -36.88 -14.75
C LEU A 115 -9.11 -36.81 -14.46
N PHE A 116 -8.30 -36.67 -15.51
CA PHE A 116 -6.85 -36.54 -15.43
C PHE A 116 -6.35 -35.59 -16.50
N THR A 117 -5.47 -34.66 -16.13
CA THR A 117 -4.96 -33.62 -17.03
C THR A 117 -3.43 -33.52 -16.96
N GLY A 118 -2.73 -34.64 -16.66
CA GLY A 118 -1.28 -34.62 -16.50
C GLY A 118 -0.81 -33.69 -15.37
N PHE A 119 -1.56 -33.58 -14.27
CA PHE A 119 -1.32 -32.66 -13.13
C PHE A 119 -1.54 -31.18 -13.44
N ARG A 120 -1.91 -30.77 -14.65
CA ARG A 120 -2.08 -29.39 -15.08
C ARG A 120 -3.06 -28.61 -14.17
N LEU A 121 -4.25 -29.17 -13.89
CA LEU A 121 -5.24 -28.52 -13.05
C LEU A 121 -4.82 -28.47 -11.57
N LEU A 122 -4.11 -29.49 -11.09
CA LEU A 122 -3.55 -29.52 -9.75
C LEU A 122 -2.46 -28.45 -9.59
N SER A 123 -1.52 -28.41 -10.53
CA SER A 123 -0.45 -27.40 -10.51
C SER A 123 -0.98 -25.98 -10.61
N ASN A 124 -2.02 -25.76 -11.45
CA ASN A 124 -2.67 -24.45 -11.54
C ASN A 124 -3.34 -24.03 -10.22
N SER A 125 -3.95 -25.01 -9.49
CA SER A 125 -4.47 -24.78 -8.13
C SER A 125 -3.35 -24.37 -7.16
N ASN A 126 -2.23 -25.11 -7.15
CA ASN A 126 -1.08 -24.84 -6.30
C ASN A 126 -0.47 -23.45 -6.61
N ILE A 127 -0.34 -23.09 -7.90
CA ILE A 127 0.11 -21.75 -8.32
C ILE A 127 -0.81 -20.66 -7.76
N ALA A 128 -2.13 -20.86 -7.87
CA ALA A 128 -3.10 -19.90 -7.35
C ALA A 128 -3.00 -19.76 -5.81
N GLU A 129 -2.89 -20.87 -5.07
CA GLU A 129 -2.75 -20.90 -3.61
C GLU A 129 -1.45 -20.23 -3.14
N TYR A 130 -0.31 -20.54 -3.76
CA TYR A 130 0.97 -19.91 -3.42
C TYR A 130 1.00 -18.43 -3.82
N THR A 131 0.37 -18.06 -4.94
CA THR A 131 0.24 -16.65 -5.34
C THR A 131 -0.64 -15.86 -4.37
N ALA A 132 -1.73 -16.46 -3.87
CA ALA A 132 -2.57 -15.85 -2.84
C ALA A 132 -1.80 -15.67 -1.52
N SER A 133 -1.04 -16.69 -1.10
CA SER A 133 -0.17 -16.62 0.07
C SER A 133 0.89 -15.52 -0.06
N ALA A 134 1.56 -15.42 -1.21
CA ALA A 134 2.51 -14.34 -1.52
C ALA A 134 1.84 -12.96 -1.49
N THR A 135 0.60 -12.86 -1.99
CA THR A 135 -0.18 -11.61 -1.98
C THR A 135 -0.57 -11.21 -0.56
N ASN A 136 -0.90 -12.17 0.30
CA ASN A 136 -1.16 -11.91 1.72
C ASN A 136 0.09 -11.39 2.45
N GLU A 137 1.27 -11.96 2.17
CA GLU A 137 2.51 -11.42 2.73
C GLU A 137 2.85 -10.03 2.18
N ASN A 138 2.52 -9.72 0.93
CA ASN A 138 2.62 -8.36 0.40
C ASN A 138 1.69 -7.38 1.14
N TYR A 139 0.48 -7.81 1.55
CA TYR A 139 -0.40 -7.01 2.39
C TYR A 139 0.24 -6.73 3.77
N ASN A 140 0.89 -7.71 4.38
CA ASN A 140 1.61 -7.54 5.64
C ASN A 140 2.78 -6.53 5.49
N ARG A 141 3.53 -6.61 4.39
CA ARG A 141 4.56 -5.61 4.04
C ARG A 141 3.96 -4.21 3.90
N ASP A 142 2.87 -4.05 3.16
CA ASP A 142 2.21 -2.77 2.92
C ASP A 142 1.65 -2.17 4.24
N LYS A 143 1.21 -3.04 5.17
CA LYS A 143 0.80 -2.66 6.52
C LYS A 143 1.98 -2.11 7.33
N ASN A 144 3.12 -2.79 7.33
CA ASN A 144 4.34 -2.34 8.03
C ASN A 144 4.87 -1.03 7.44
N GLU A 145 4.81 -0.88 6.10
CA GLU A 145 5.16 0.37 5.42
C GLU A 145 4.25 1.53 5.86
N LEU A 146 2.94 1.30 5.93
CA LEU A 146 1.99 2.31 6.40
C LEU A 146 2.27 2.71 7.85
N ILE A 147 2.54 1.76 8.75
CA ILE A 147 2.90 2.05 10.15
C ILE A 147 4.13 2.95 10.21
N PHE A 148 5.16 2.63 9.43
CA PHE A 148 6.36 3.47 9.35
C PHE A 148 6.05 4.87 8.81
N ASN A 149 5.26 4.99 7.75
CA ASN A 149 4.89 6.27 7.16
C ASN A 149 4.08 7.15 8.12
N ILE A 150 3.20 6.54 8.94
CA ILE A 150 2.46 7.25 10.00
C ILE A 150 3.43 7.74 11.08
N LYS A 151 4.34 6.89 11.57
CA LYS A 151 5.37 7.30 12.55
C LYS A 151 6.21 8.45 12.00
N ASN A 152 6.63 8.37 10.73
CA ASN A 152 7.42 9.42 10.08
C ASN A 152 6.66 10.76 10.01
N ALA A 153 5.40 10.75 9.58
CA ALA A 153 4.57 11.95 9.52
C ALA A 153 4.29 12.53 10.92
N TYR A 154 4.04 11.66 11.91
CA TYR A 154 3.83 12.04 13.31
C TYR A 154 5.06 12.75 13.89
N TRP A 155 6.24 12.16 13.76
CA TRP A 155 7.49 12.73 14.24
C TRP A 155 7.92 13.98 13.46
N SER A 156 7.55 14.08 12.18
CA SER A 156 7.72 15.30 11.38
C SER A 156 6.88 16.44 11.93
N LEU A 157 5.61 16.21 12.29
CA LEU A 157 4.76 17.21 12.92
C LEU A 157 5.30 17.61 14.31
N PHE A 158 5.75 16.64 15.12
CA PHE A 158 6.41 16.92 16.39
C PHE A 158 7.61 17.85 16.19
N LYS A 159 8.50 17.51 15.26
CA LYS A 159 9.70 18.29 14.93
C LYS A 159 9.34 19.74 14.56
N THR A 160 8.43 19.93 13.61
CA THR A 160 8.06 21.28 13.14
C THR A 160 7.39 22.08 14.25
N THR A 161 6.59 21.44 15.10
CA THR A 161 5.98 22.10 16.27
C THR A 161 7.03 22.57 17.29
N GLN A 162 8.03 21.74 17.59
CA GLN A 162 9.12 22.14 18.50
C GLN A 162 9.98 23.26 17.89
N LEU A 163 10.26 23.20 16.58
CA LEU A 163 10.99 24.27 15.88
C LEU A 163 10.22 25.59 15.91
N LYS A 164 8.90 25.53 15.69
CA LYS A 164 8.04 26.73 15.83
C LYS A 164 8.12 27.32 17.24
N ASN A 165 8.07 26.49 18.29
CA ASN A 165 8.21 26.95 19.67
C ASN A 165 9.56 27.63 19.90
N VAL A 166 10.65 27.08 19.38
CA VAL A 166 11.99 27.74 19.45
C VAL A 166 11.97 29.10 18.75
N MET A 167 11.32 29.21 17.58
CA MET A 167 11.23 30.51 16.86
C MET A 167 10.36 31.53 17.65
N ASP A 168 9.28 31.06 18.27
CA ASP A 168 8.44 31.93 19.14
C ASP A 168 9.25 32.48 20.33
N ASP A 169 10.00 31.60 20.99
CA ASP A 169 10.87 32.01 22.13
C ASP A 169 11.93 33.01 21.68
N ASN A 170 12.57 32.77 20.51
CA ASN A 170 13.59 33.67 19.97
C ASN A 170 13.01 35.03 19.63
N VAL A 171 11.81 35.13 19.04
CA VAL A 171 11.15 36.41 18.76
C VAL A 171 10.85 37.17 20.05
N GLN A 172 10.41 36.46 21.09
CA GLN A 172 10.16 37.12 22.41
C GLN A 172 11.46 37.58 23.03
N MET A 173 12.54 36.81 22.94
CA MET A 173 13.84 37.14 23.53
C MET A 173 14.46 38.36 22.84
N ILE A 174 14.50 38.41 21.49
CA ILE A 174 14.98 39.57 20.75
C ILE A 174 14.14 40.83 21.03
N LYS A 175 12.81 40.72 21.18
CA LYS A 175 11.96 41.84 21.58
C LYS A 175 12.36 42.43 22.93
N ALA A 176 12.66 41.55 23.90
CA ALA A 176 13.11 42.01 25.23
C ALA A 176 14.48 42.69 25.14
N HIS A 177 15.44 42.12 24.41
CA HIS A 177 16.76 42.73 24.24
C HIS A 177 16.71 44.04 23.44
N LEU A 178 15.81 44.18 22.46
CA LEU A 178 15.59 45.45 21.76
C LEU A 178 15.06 46.53 22.69
N GLU A 179 14.18 46.21 23.65
CA GLU A 179 13.69 47.16 24.62
C GLU A 179 14.80 47.59 25.61
N ASP A 180 15.62 46.63 26.09
CA ASP A 180 16.81 46.93 26.92
C ASP A 180 17.78 47.83 26.14
N ALA A 181 18.06 47.55 24.86
CA ALA A 181 18.93 48.35 24.01
C ALA A 181 18.41 49.79 23.81
N LYS A 182 17.08 49.97 23.63
CA LYS A 182 16.46 51.28 23.51
C LYS A 182 16.61 52.08 24.81
N ASN A 183 16.53 51.44 25.98
CA ASN A 183 16.72 52.10 27.27
C ASN A 183 18.20 52.49 27.48
N LEU A 184 19.16 51.62 27.09
CA LEU A 184 20.58 51.94 27.13
C LEU A 184 20.95 53.05 26.14
N LEU A 185 20.32 53.15 24.97
CA LEU A 185 20.47 54.29 24.07
C LEU A 185 19.99 55.60 24.67
N LYS A 186 18.86 55.62 25.39
CA LYS A 186 18.33 56.81 26.04
C LYS A 186 19.31 57.42 27.07
N VAL A 187 20.09 56.55 27.73
CA VAL A 187 21.10 57.00 28.72
C VAL A 187 22.50 57.13 28.11
N GLY A 188 22.63 57.00 26.79
CA GLY A 188 23.90 57.22 26.05
C GLY A 188 24.90 56.06 26.16
N MET A 189 24.49 54.88 26.64
CA MET A 189 25.37 53.69 26.77
C MET A 189 25.44 52.85 25.50
N LEU A 190 24.51 53.00 24.55
CA LEU A 190 24.52 52.39 23.24
C LEU A 190 24.35 53.42 22.11
N THR A 191 24.75 53.03 20.90
CA THR A 191 24.57 53.83 19.70
C THR A 191 23.24 53.52 18.98
N ARG A 192 22.76 54.43 18.14
CA ARG A 192 21.58 54.15 17.27
C ARG A 192 21.82 52.95 16.35
N ASN A 193 23.08 52.77 15.89
CA ASN A 193 23.45 51.62 15.06
C ASN A 193 23.26 50.27 15.78
N ASP A 194 23.53 50.19 17.07
CA ASP A 194 23.34 48.97 17.87
C ASP A 194 21.86 48.60 17.98
N VAL A 195 20.99 49.61 18.17
CA VAL A 195 19.53 49.39 18.14
C VAL A 195 19.04 48.93 16.77
N LEU A 196 19.52 49.57 15.67
CA LEU A 196 19.15 49.19 14.33
C LEU A 196 19.54 47.75 13.98
N LYS A 197 20.70 47.23 14.47
CA LYS A 197 21.10 45.85 14.32
C LYS A 197 20.09 44.88 14.95
N LEU A 198 19.62 45.19 16.15
CA LEU A 198 18.60 44.35 16.83
C LEU A 198 17.21 44.47 16.17
N GLU A 199 16.85 45.62 15.60
CA GLU A 199 15.62 45.77 14.80
C GLU A 199 15.66 44.92 13.53
N VAL A 200 16.79 44.84 12.84
CA VAL A 200 16.99 43.95 11.69
C VAL A 200 16.93 42.48 12.12
N GLN A 201 17.59 42.14 13.25
CA GLN A 201 17.57 40.78 13.77
C GLN A 201 16.16 40.34 14.16
N LEU A 202 15.36 41.21 14.80
CA LEU A 202 13.95 40.97 15.11
C LEU A 202 13.16 40.65 13.81
N SER A 203 13.38 41.45 12.76
CA SER A 203 12.70 41.24 11.47
C SER A 203 13.04 39.89 10.88
N ASN A 204 14.32 39.48 10.92
CA ASN A 204 14.77 38.16 10.46
C ASN A 204 14.13 37.02 11.29
N MET A 205 14.07 37.16 12.62
CA MET A 205 13.43 36.13 13.46
C MET A 205 11.92 36.05 13.23
N MET A 206 11.23 37.18 13.01
CA MET A 206 9.80 37.17 12.66
C MET A 206 9.57 36.49 11.28
N PHE A 207 10.48 36.66 10.32
CA PHE A 207 10.42 35.98 9.05
C PHE A 207 10.53 34.48 9.23
N ASN A 208 11.53 34.00 9.99
CA ASN A 208 11.71 32.59 10.31
C ASN A 208 10.51 32.01 11.11
N GLN A 209 9.85 32.81 11.96
CA GLN A 209 8.64 32.41 12.68
C GLN A 209 7.49 32.11 11.71
N VAL A 210 7.28 32.98 10.71
CA VAL A 210 6.23 32.76 9.69
C VAL A 210 6.50 31.47 8.91
N ASP A 211 7.77 31.19 8.54
CA ASP A 211 8.14 29.95 7.86
C ASP A 211 7.88 28.73 8.74
N ALA A 212 8.22 28.80 10.03
CA ALA A 212 7.99 27.72 10.99
C ALA A 212 6.48 27.46 11.21
N GLU A 213 5.65 28.52 11.29
CA GLU A 213 4.19 28.37 11.36
C GLU A 213 3.62 27.67 10.13
N ASN A 214 4.11 28.03 8.95
CA ASN A 214 3.70 27.37 7.72
C ASN A 214 4.15 25.90 7.66
N ALA A 215 5.37 25.59 8.14
CA ALA A 215 5.88 24.22 8.22
C ALA A 215 5.00 23.35 9.13
N VAL A 216 4.50 23.85 10.27
CA VAL A 216 3.54 23.13 11.13
C VAL A 216 2.24 22.83 10.38
N LYS A 217 1.68 23.81 9.66
CA LYS A 217 0.46 23.61 8.88
C LYS A 217 0.65 22.52 7.82
N LEU A 218 1.75 22.57 7.07
CA LEU A 218 2.08 21.56 6.05
C LEU A 218 2.29 20.18 6.66
N ALA A 219 2.99 20.05 7.77
CA ALA A 219 3.19 18.79 8.48
C ALA A 219 1.86 18.21 9.01
N THR A 220 0.95 19.08 9.50
CA THR A 220 -0.40 18.66 9.92
C THR A 220 -1.20 18.09 8.74
N VAL A 221 -1.20 18.80 7.61
CA VAL A 221 -1.85 18.31 6.37
C VAL A 221 -1.23 17.00 5.91
N GLY A 222 0.10 16.87 5.99
CA GLY A 222 0.82 15.64 5.66
C GLY A 222 0.39 14.46 6.53
N LEU A 223 0.32 14.66 7.85
CA LEU A 223 -0.14 13.63 8.79
C LEU A 223 -1.62 13.27 8.53
N ASN A 224 -2.50 14.25 8.37
CA ASN A 224 -3.92 14.03 8.06
C ASN A 224 -4.10 13.18 6.78
N SER A 225 -3.30 13.46 5.75
CA SER A 225 -3.30 12.71 4.49
C SER A 225 -2.93 11.24 4.70
N VAL A 226 -1.87 10.98 5.47
CA VAL A 226 -1.43 9.60 5.77
C VAL A 226 -2.42 8.86 6.65
N LEU A 227 -3.06 9.57 7.61
CA LEU A 227 -4.11 9.02 8.47
C LEU A 227 -5.44 8.77 7.72
N GLY A 228 -5.61 9.34 6.52
CA GLY A 228 -6.85 9.23 5.75
C GLY A 228 -8.03 10.00 6.36
N ILE A 229 -7.76 11.07 7.11
CA ILE A 229 -8.77 11.95 7.72
C ILE A 229 -8.84 13.30 6.98
N ALA A 230 -9.80 14.16 7.36
CA ALA A 230 -9.97 15.47 6.73
C ALA A 230 -8.69 16.33 6.89
N LEU A 231 -8.19 16.90 5.78
CA LEU A 231 -6.94 17.69 5.75
C LEU A 231 -6.97 18.94 6.67
N THR A 232 -8.16 19.40 7.03
CA THR A 232 -8.39 20.56 7.90
C THR A 232 -8.42 20.21 9.39
N THR A 233 -8.28 18.91 9.76
CA THR A 233 -8.27 18.48 11.16
C THR A 233 -7.06 19.06 11.90
N ILE A 234 -7.29 19.68 13.04
CA ILE A 234 -6.20 20.17 13.89
C ILE A 234 -5.72 19.02 14.78
N ILE A 235 -4.43 18.70 14.68
CA ILE A 235 -3.81 17.66 15.50
C ILE A 235 -2.89 18.33 16.53
N GLU A 236 -3.03 17.93 17.79
CA GLU A 236 -2.08 18.19 18.86
C GLU A 236 -1.32 16.91 19.21
N ILE A 237 0.00 16.97 19.19
CA ILE A 237 0.83 15.82 19.54
C ILE A 237 0.95 15.74 21.06
N ASN A 238 0.51 14.61 21.61
CA ASN A 238 0.67 14.27 23.02
C ASN A 238 1.76 13.18 23.14
N SER A 239 3.02 13.63 23.14
CA SER A 239 4.16 12.71 23.23
C SER A 239 5.15 13.22 24.29
N SER A 240 5.34 12.42 25.34
CA SER A 240 6.54 12.50 26.17
C SER A 240 7.60 11.60 25.57
N VAL A 241 8.68 12.20 25.06
CA VAL A 241 9.82 11.42 24.53
C VAL A 241 10.50 10.72 25.69
N ASN A 242 10.27 9.43 25.83
CA ASN A 242 10.99 8.60 26.78
C ASN A 242 12.30 8.12 26.13
N LEU A 243 13.40 8.76 26.50
CA LEU A 243 14.76 8.33 26.14
C LEU A 243 15.18 7.07 26.95
N THR A 244 14.28 6.10 27.08
CA THR A 244 14.61 4.83 27.74
C THR A 244 15.73 4.14 26.98
N GLN A 245 16.74 3.63 27.72
CA GLN A 245 17.82 2.83 27.15
C GLN A 245 17.23 1.61 26.46
N LEU A 246 17.11 1.68 25.13
CA LEU A 246 16.79 0.52 24.31
C LEU A 246 18.10 -0.24 24.08
N ASN A 247 18.22 -1.42 24.69
CA ASN A 247 19.22 -2.38 24.31
C ASN A 247 18.65 -3.22 23.16
N TYR A 248 19.12 -2.97 21.95
CA TYR A 248 18.90 -3.90 20.86
C TYR A 248 19.83 -5.10 21.02
N ASP A 249 19.36 -6.26 20.59
CA ASP A 249 20.16 -7.46 20.46
C ASP A 249 21.38 -7.23 19.53
N GLU A 250 22.32 -8.15 19.56
CA GLU A 250 23.47 -8.10 18.65
C GLU A 250 23.03 -8.12 17.18
N LEU A 251 23.76 -7.42 16.32
CA LEU A 251 23.44 -7.24 14.91
C LEU A 251 23.12 -8.57 14.20
N ASN A 252 23.93 -9.62 14.42
CA ASN A 252 23.71 -10.92 13.78
C ASN A 252 22.35 -11.55 14.16
N LYS A 253 21.91 -11.38 15.40
CA LYS A 253 20.59 -11.86 15.84
C LYS A 253 19.46 -11.08 15.16
N LEU A 254 19.61 -9.77 15.01
CA LEU A 254 18.62 -8.93 14.31
C LEU A 254 18.53 -9.29 12.83
N ILE A 255 19.65 -9.59 12.18
CA ILE A 255 19.65 -10.06 10.78
C ILE A 255 18.92 -11.41 10.66
N ASN A 256 19.20 -12.37 11.54
CA ASN A 256 18.52 -13.66 11.53
C ASN A 256 17.01 -13.50 11.77
N ASP A 257 16.61 -12.67 12.74
CA ASP A 257 15.20 -12.34 12.99
C ASP A 257 14.52 -11.73 11.76
N ALA A 258 15.21 -10.84 11.04
CA ALA A 258 14.70 -10.21 9.84
C ALA A 258 14.47 -11.24 8.71
N VAL A 259 15.45 -12.12 8.47
CA VAL A 259 15.37 -13.17 7.45
C VAL A 259 14.23 -14.16 7.76
N GLU A 260 13.92 -14.42 9.02
CA GLU A 260 12.85 -15.33 9.42
C GLU A 260 11.46 -14.67 9.36
N LYS A 261 11.35 -13.39 9.78
CA LYS A 261 10.05 -12.74 10.08
C LYS A 261 9.52 -11.88 8.95
N ARG A 262 10.40 -11.35 8.09
CA ARG A 262 9.98 -10.34 7.08
C ARG A 262 9.02 -10.90 6.05
N PRO A 263 7.90 -10.17 5.78
CA PRO A 263 6.91 -10.57 4.78
C PRO A 263 7.50 -10.71 3.37
N GLU A 264 8.53 -9.91 3.02
CA GLU A 264 9.17 -9.96 1.71
C GLU A 264 9.85 -11.30 1.44
N ILE A 265 10.51 -11.88 2.45
CA ILE A 265 11.12 -13.22 2.38
C ILE A 265 10.03 -14.26 2.18
N LYS A 266 8.99 -14.25 3.02
CA LYS A 266 7.89 -15.20 2.93
C LYS A 266 7.16 -15.12 1.59
N SER A 267 6.95 -13.89 1.08
CA SER A 267 6.36 -13.69 -0.24
C SER A 267 7.23 -14.28 -1.36
N ALA A 268 8.57 -14.12 -1.29
CA ALA A 268 9.49 -14.70 -2.24
C ALA A 268 9.51 -16.23 -2.17
N ASP A 269 9.50 -16.83 -0.98
CA ASP A 269 9.39 -18.28 -0.79
C ASP A 269 8.11 -18.86 -1.43
N TYR A 270 6.97 -18.18 -1.25
CA TYR A 270 5.73 -18.60 -1.90
C TYR A 270 5.79 -18.46 -3.43
N ARG A 271 6.50 -17.46 -3.97
CA ARG A 271 6.71 -17.32 -5.41
C ARG A 271 7.59 -18.43 -5.98
N ILE A 272 8.61 -18.88 -5.23
CA ILE A 272 9.42 -20.04 -5.60
C ILE A 272 8.53 -21.28 -5.70
N LYS A 273 7.69 -21.56 -4.68
CA LYS A 273 6.74 -22.69 -4.70
C LYS A 273 5.74 -22.59 -5.86
N ALA A 274 5.29 -21.38 -6.20
CA ALA A 274 4.44 -21.17 -7.38
C ALA A 274 5.20 -21.50 -8.69
N SER A 275 6.49 -21.14 -8.78
CA SER A 275 7.32 -21.46 -9.93
C SER A 275 7.62 -22.96 -10.05
N GLU A 276 7.86 -23.68 -8.94
CA GLU A 276 7.99 -25.15 -8.89
C GLU A 276 6.71 -25.84 -9.43
N ALA A 277 5.54 -25.36 -8.97
CA ALA A 277 4.26 -25.82 -9.51
C ALA A 277 4.12 -25.47 -11.00
N GLY A 278 4.68 -24.35 -11.45
CA GLY A 278 4.77 -23.94 -12.85
C GLY A 278 5.58 -24.92 -13.71
N VAL A 279 6.73 -25.39 -13.20
CA VAL A 279 7.53 -26.43 -13.85
C VAL A 279 6.72 -27.73 -14.00
N THR A 280 6.01 -28.14 -12.94
CA THR A 280 5.12 -29.31 -12.98
C THR A 280 3.99 -29.13 -14.00
N MET A 281 3.43 -27.92 -14.09
CA MET A 281 2.41 -27.59 -15.09
C MET A 281 2.95 -27.65 -16.51
N ALA A 282 4.16 -27.14 -16.76
CA ALA A 282 4.81 -27.25 -18.08
C ALA A 282 5.01 -28.71 -18.52
N LYS A 283 5.41 -29.58 -17.58
CA LYS A 283 5.56 -31.04 -17.83
C LYS A 283 4.24 -31.75 -18.09
N SER A 284 3.09 -31.14 -17.87
CA SER A 284 1.76 -31.75 -17.95
C SER A 284 1.40 -32.27 -19.33
N SER A 285 1.95 -31.70 -20.40
CA SER A 285 1.69 -32.10 -21.79
C SER A 285 2.34 -33.46 -22.19
N TRP A 286 3.27 -33.95 -21.37
CA TRP A 286 3.82 -35.32 -21.56
C TRP A 286 2.89 -36.43 -21.06
N TYR A 287 1.85 -36.07 -20.33
CA TYR A 287 0.90 -37.05 -19.78
C TYR A 287 -0.39 -37.07 -20.58
N PRO A 288 -1.09 -38.25 -20.62
CA PRO A 288 -2.40 -38.31 -21.24
C PRO A 288 -3.40 -37.42 -20.51
N GLN A 289 -4.36 -36.86 -21.26
CA GLN A 289 -5.49 -36.15 -20.73
C GLN A 289 -6.75 -36.99 -20.86
N ILE A 290 -7.49 -37.19 -19.79
CA ILE A 290 -8.67 -38.02 -19.71
C ILE A 290 -9.85 -37.18 -19.24
N SER A 291 -10.95 -37.19 -19.99
CA SER A 291 -12.19 -36.52 -19.61
C SER A 291 -13.39 -37.39 -19.90
N LEU A 292 -14.41 -37.28 -19.02
CA LEU A 292 -15.75 -37.78 -19.29
C LEU A 292 -16.53 -36.71 -20.03
N TYR A 293 -17.39 -37.11 -20.94
CA TYR A 293 -18.35 -36.21 -21.56
C TYR A 293 -19.70 -36.91 -21.74
N GLY A 294 -20.78 -36.08 -21.72
CA GLY A 294 -22.11 -36.47 -22.09
C GLY A 294 -22.76 -35.35 -22.87
N ASN A 295 -23.37 -35.67 -23.98
CA ASN A 295 -24.07 -34.71 -24.84
C ASN A 295 -25.54 -35.13 -25.02
N TYR A 296 -26.43 -34.16 -24.93
CA TYR A 296 -27.82 -34.27 -25.30
C TYR A 296 -28.09 -33.31 -26.47
N TYR A 297 -28.57 -33.82 -27.58
CA TYR A 297 -28.85 -33.07 -28.79
C TYR A 297 -30.35 -32.98 -28.98
N TYR A 298 -30.87 -31.80 -29.33
CA TYR A 298 -32.22 -31.58 -29.81
C TYR A 298 -32.16 -30.73 -31.06
N SER A 299 -32.36 -31.40 -32.23
CA SER A 299 -32.03 -30.81 -33.55
C SER A 299 -33.08 -31.08 -34.56
N ARG A 300 -33.21 -30.14 -35.53
CA ARG A 300 -34.11 -30.24 -36.70
C ARG A 300 -33.31 -29.83 -37.97
N PRO A 301 -33.05 -30.69 -38.95
CA PRO A 301 -33.19 -32.14 -38.82
C PRO A 301 -32.16 -32.71 -37.87
N ASN A 302 -32.45 -33.88 -37.28
CA ASN A 302 -31.41 -34.58 -36.49
C ASN A 302 -30.57 -35.42 -37.46
N GLN A 303 -29.30 -35.08 -37.61
CA GLN A 303 -28.37 -35.69 -38.56
C GLN A 303 -28.01 -37.14 -38.22
N ARG A 304 -28.33 -37.62 -37.00
CA ARG A 304 -28.12 -38.99 -36.57
C ARG A 304 -29.22 -39.96 -37.03
N ILE A 305 -30.33 -39.38 -37.58
CA ILE A 305 -31.48 -40.15 -38.07
C ILE A 305 -31.50 -40.12 -39.60
N PHE A 306 -31.49 -41.29 -40.21
CA PHE A 306 -31.58 -41.41 -41.67
C PHE A 306 -32.82 -42.22 -42.09
N PRO A 307 -33.57 -41.81 -43.11
CA PRO A 307 -33.44 -40.57 -43.87
C PRO A 307 -33.79 -39.33 -43.00
N SER A 308 -33.13 -38.17 -43.32
CA SER A 308 -33.35 -36.92 -42.59
C SER A 308 -34.83 -36.49 -42.70
N LYS A 309 -35.42 -36.12 -41.54
CA LYS A 309 -36.79 -35.64 -41.45
C LYS A 309 -36.82 -34.18 -40.93
N ASP A 310 -37.76 -33.41 -41.49
CA ASP A 310 -37.93 -32.02 -41.07
C ASP A 310 -38.75 -31.92 -39.77
N GLU A 311 -38.21 -32.52 -38.69
CA GLU A 311 -38.79 -32.56 -37.36
C GLU A 311 -37.71 -32.46 -36.29
N PHE A 312 -38.05 -31.93 -35.12
CA PHE A 312 -37.17 -31.95 -34.00
C PHE A 312 -37.11 -33.35 -33.37
N LYS A 313 -35.87 -33.84 -33.19
CA LYS A 313 -35.61 -35.12 -32.52
C LYS A 313 -34.43 -35.00 -31.57
N ASP A 314 -34.54 -35.70 -30.48
CA ASP A 314 -33.48 -35.80 -29.47
C ASP A 314 -32.60 -37.05 -29.72
N THR A 315 -31.35 -36.92 -29.34
CA THR A 315 -30.39 -37.99 -29.23
C THR A 315 -29.34 -37.64 -28.18
N TRP A 316 -28.67 -38.64 -27.64
CA TRP A 316 -27.60 -38.42 -26.67
C TRP A 316 -26.41 -39.35 -26.94
N ASP A 317 -25.25 -38.95 -26.40
CA ASP A 317 -24.09 -39.82 -26.27
C ASP A 317 -23.34 -39.50 -24.99
N ALA A 318 -22.60 -40.49 -24.49
CA ALA A 318 -21.68 -40.33 -23.38
C ALA A 318 -20.43 -41.17 -23.63
N GLY A 319 -19.30 -40.68 -23.17
CA GLY A 319 -18.05 -41.37 -23.41
C GLY A 319 -16.89 -40.84 -22.60
N VAL A 320 -15.74 -41.48 -22.78
CA VAL A 320 -14.45 -41.08 -22.23
C VAL A 320 -13.59 -40.65 -23.42
N ASN A 321 -12.99 -39.44 -23.27
CA ASN A 321 -12.00 -38.95 -24.22
C ASN A 321 -10.62 -39.09 -23.60
N LEU A 322 -9.69 -39.76 -24.31
CA LEU A 322 -8.27 -39.82 -23.97
C LEU A 322 -7.49 -39.16 -25.09
N SER A 323 -6.66 -38.17 -24.73
CA SER A 323 -5.79 -37.45 -25.66
C SER A 323 -4.35 -37.49 -25.15
N LEU A 324 -3.39 -37.84 -25.99
CA LEU A 324 -1.96 -37.86 -25.69
C LEU A 324 -1.20 -37.28 -26.87
N ASN A 325 -0.38 -36.29 -26.65
CA ASN A 325 0.56 -35.79 -27.65
C ASN A 325 1.75 -36.75 -27.75
N ILE A 326 1.86 -37.48 -28.85
CA ILE A 326 2.98 -38.40 -29.06
C ILE A 326 4.21 -37.67 -29.61
N TRP A 327 4.00 -36.60 -30.36
CA TRP A 327 5.06 -35.81 -30.97
C TRP A 327 4.64 -34.32 -31.07
N ASP A 328 5.45 -33.42 -30.54
CA ASP A 328 5.16 -31.97 -30.50
C ASP A 328 6.37 -31.10 -30.89
N TRP A 329 7.36 -31.68 -31.60
CA TRP A 329 8.59 -31.00 -31.99
C TRP A 329 9.34 -30.38 -30.83
N LEU A 330 9.43 -31.06 -29.69
CA LEU A 330 10.07 -30.62 -28.44
C LEU A 330 9.43 -29.41 -27.80
N THR A 331 8.24 -28.99 -28.18
CA THR A 331 7.53 -27.85 -27.59
C THR A 331 7.43 -27.97 -26.07
N THR A 332 7.01 -29.15 -25.58
CA THR A 332 6.90 -29.39 -24.12
C THR A 332 8.26 -29.36 -23.42
N ALA A 333 9.34 -29.83 -24.08
CA ALA A 333 10.70 -29.79 -23.55
C ALA A 333 11.16 -28.31 -23.36
N HIS A 334 10.98 -27.48 -24.40
CA HIS A 334 11.35 -26.07 -24.34
C HIS A 334 10.47 -25.25 -23.36
N GLN A 335 9.19 -25.60 -23.26
CA GLN A 335 8.32 -24.99 -22.22
C GLN A 335 8.78 -25.36 -20.80
N THR A 336 9.26 -26.59 -20.61
CA THR A 336 9.82 -27.03 -19.33
C THR A 336 11.12 -26.29 -19.02
N GLU A 337 12.03 -26.20 -19.99
CA GLU A 337 13.28 -25.42 -19.83
C GLU A 337 13.02 -23.96 -19.50
N GLN A 338 12.04 -23.33 -20.15
CA GLN A 338 11.62 -21.96 -19.83
C GLN A 338 11.09 -21.85 -18.40
N ALA A 339 10.28 -22.81 -17.94
CA ALA A 339 9.74 -22.81 -16.58
C ALA A 339 10.84 -23.04 -15.54
N GLU A 340 11.81 -23.92 -15.82
CA GLU A 340 12.98 -24.15 -14.95
C GLU A 340 13.88 -22.92 -14.86
N ALA A 341 14.11 -22.20 -15.96
CA ALA A 341 14.80 -20.91 -15.94
C ALA A 341 14.04 -19.85 -15.11
N THR A 342 12.71 -19.84 -15.19
CA THR A 342 11.86 -18.94 -14.37
C THR A 342 11.94 -19.28 -12.88
N LEU A 343 12.03 -20.57 -12.52
CA LEU A 343 12.26 -21.02 -11.15
C LEU A 343 13.62 -20.52 -10.64
N SER A 344 14.68 -20.71 -11.41
CA SER A 344 16.02 -20.23 -11.03
C SER A 344 16.05 -18.71 -10.82
N GLN A 345 15.37 -17.93 -11.67
CA GLN A 345 15.22 -16.49 -11.47
C GLN A 345 14.50 -16.14 -10.15
N ALA A 346 13.50 -16.92 -9.74
CA ALA A 346 12.81 -16.71 -8.47
C ALA A 346 13.71 -17.03 -7.27
N GLU A 347 14.55 -18.06 -7.35
CA GLU A 347 15.54 -18.43 -6.33
C GLU A 347 16.62 -17.35 -6.18
N ASP A 348 17.18 -16.86 -7.30
CA ASP A 348 18.13 -15.74 -7.30
C ASP A 348 17.49 -14.47 -6.71
N GLY A 349 16.21 -14.22 -7.05
CA GLY A 349 15.42 -13.12 -6.50
C GLY A 349 15.31 -13.17 -4.97
N LEU A 350 15.15 -14.34 -4.37
CA LEU A 350 15.18 -14.52 -2.92
C LEU A 350 16.57 -14.21 -2.35
N GLY A 351 17.64 -14.64 -3.02
CA GLY A 351 19.01 -14.30 -2.64
C GLY A 351 19.23 -12.78 -2.56
N ILE A 352 18.86 -12.07 -3.62
CA ILE A 352 18.94 -10.61 -3.70
C ILE A 352 18.12 -9.93 -2.57
N ILE A 353 16.93 -10.44 -2.26
CA ILE A 353 16.11 -9.90 -1.17
C ILE A 353 16.82 -10.09 0.17
N LYS A 354 17.41 -11.25 0.45
CA LYS A 354 18.18 -11.52 1.68
C LYS A 354 19.36 -10.57 1.84
N ASP A 355 20.12 -10.36 0.77
CA ASP A 355 21.26 -9.45 0.77
C ASP A 355 20.83 -7.99 1.06
N ASN A 356 19.75 -7.53 0.41
CA ASN A 356 19.19 -6.20 0.63
C ASN A 356 18.68 -6.02 2.06
N ILE A 357 18.03 -7.02 2.63
CA ILE A 357 17.57 -7.00 4.03
C ILE A 357 18.75 -6.94 5.00
N THR A 358 19.79 -7.72 4.76
CA THR A 358 21.00 -7.71 5.58
C THR A 358 21.66 -6.32 5.58
N LEU A 359 21.74 -5.69 4.40
CA LEU A 359 22.25 -4.33 4.25
C LEU A 359 21.35 -3.32 4.98
N GLU A 360 20.03 -3.38 4.79
CA GLU A 360 19.06 -2.49 5.42
C GLU A 360 19.10 -2.56 6.94
N VAL A 361 19.12 -3.77 7.52
CA VAL A 361 19.22 -3.98 8.98
C VAL A 361 20.53 -3.42 9.50
N THR A 362 21.66 -3.68 8.82
CA THR A 362 22.97 -3.18 9.21
C THR A 362 23.02 -1.65 9.22
N GLN A 363 22.51 -1.00 8.17
CA GLN A 363 22.45 0.46 8.09
C GLN A 363 21.57 1.05 9.19
N ASN A 364 20.38 0.47 9.43
CA ASN A 364 19.46 0.96 10.44
C ASN A 364 20.01 0.77 11.86
N TYR A 365 20.70 -0.33 12.13
CA TYR A 365 21.39 -0.57 13.39
C TYR A 365 22.46 0.50 13.68
N LEU A 366 23.29 0.81 12.69
CA LEU A 366 24.32 1.86 12.80
C LEU A 366 23.70 3.25 12.97
N ASN A 367 22.57 3.51 12.28
CA ASN A 367 21.86 4.78 12.40
C ASN A 367 21.25 5.00 13.80
N VAL A 368 20.78 3.94 14.47
CA VAL A 368 20.30 4.02 15.85
C VAL A 368 21.42 4.38 16.79
N ASP A 369 22.60 3.72 16.69
CA ASP A 369 23.76 4.03 17.53
C ASP A 369 24.25 5.47 17.29
N GLN A 370 24.34 5.90 16.03
CA GLN A 370 24.70 7.27 15.68
C GLN A 370 23.73 8.29 16.28
N SER A 371 22.42 8.05 16.16
CA SER A 371 21.39 8.98 16.64
C SER A 371 21.40 9.09 18.16
N LYS A 372 21.67 7.98 18.88
CA LYS A 372 21.83 7.96 20.33
C LYS A 372 23.00 8.86 20.77
N ARG A 373 24.14 8.72 20.12
CA ARG A 373 25.33 9.58 20.44
C ARG A 373 25.06 11.06 20.15
N LYS A 374 24.30 11.37 19.07
CA LYS A 374 23.92 12.75 18.77
C LYS A 374 23.04 13.37 19.84
N ILE A 375 22.15 12.61 20.49
CA ILE A 375 21.34 13.10 21.62
C ILE A 375 22.25 13.51 22.79
N GLU A 376 23.20 12.66 23.18
CA GLU A 376 24.14 12.93 24.28
C GLU A 376 24.94 14.22 24.03
N ILE A 377 25.48 14.36 22.80
CA ILE A 377 26.25 15.56 22.41
C ILE A 377 25.36 16.81 22.40
N SER A 378 24.17 16.73 21.81
CA SER A 378 23.27 17.89 21.72
C SER A 378 22.70 18.32 23.07
N GLN A 379 22.54 17.37 24.01
CA GLN A 379 22.11 17.65 25.37
C GLN A 379 23.18 18.44 26.17
N LEU A 380 24.45 18.14 25.94
CA LEU A 380 25.56 18.92 26.51
C LEU A 380 25.63 20.31 25.84
N ALA A 381 25.47 20.37 24.52
CA ALA A 381 25.50 21.63 23.78
C ALA A 381 24.40 22.61 24.22
N ILE A 382 23.17 22.13 24.49
CA ILE A 382 22.11 22.99 25.06
C ILE A 382 22.54 23.59 26.39
N LYS A 383 23.02 22.78 27.35
CA LYS A 383 23.43 23.28 28.67
C LYS A 383 24.51 24.35 28.55
N GLN A 384 25.47 24.18 27.65
CA GLN A 384 26.55 25.16 27.41
C GLN A 384 26.02 26.43 26.76
N ALA A 385 25.12 26.30 25.76
CA ALA A 385 24.53 27.44 25.07
C ALA A 385 23.57 28.25 25.96
N ASP A 386 22.78 27.60 26.81
CA ASP A 386 21.89 28.24 27.77
C ASP A 386 22.69 29.08 28.79
N GLU A 387 23.78 28.53 29.31
CA GLU A 387 24.61 29.27 30.27
C GLU A 387 25.36 30.42 29.58
N ASN A 388 25.89 30.22 28.36
CA ASN A 388 26.50 31.30 27.58
C ASN A 388 25.50 32.45 27.34
N MET A 389 24.27 32.10 26.94
CA MET A 389 23.22 33.10 26.71
C MET A 389 22.88 33.85 28.00
N ARG A 390 22.69 33.15 29.12
CA ARG A 390 22.44 33.75 30.41
C ARG A 390 23.52 34.76 30.80
N MET A 391 24.79 34.37 30.73
CA MET A 391 25.94 35.20 31.05
C MET A 391 26.05 36.42 30.14
N THR A 392 25.82 36.26 28.85
CA THR A 392 25.89 37.33 27.85
C THR A 392 24.74 38.36 28.07
N ALA A 393 23.52 37.85 28.32
CA ALA A 393 22.38 38.72 28.62
C ALA A 393 22.60 39.56 29.90
N ASP A 394 23.18 38.96 30.97
CA ASP A 394 23.51 39.68 32.22
C ASP A 394 24.57 40.75 31.96
N LYS A 395 25.63 40.46 31.20
CA LYS A 395 26.64 41.45 30.79
C LYS A 395 26.03 42.59 29.95
N PHE A 396 25.17 42.25 29.01
CA PHE A 396 24.52 43.25 28.13
C PHE A 396 23.66 44.23 28.93
N LYS A 397 22.85 43.75 29.88
CA LYS A 397 22.03 44.61 30.78
C LYS A 397 22.87 45.58 31.57
N ASN A 398 24.11 45.21 31.90
CA ASN A 398 25.06 46.08 32.63
C ASN A 398 25.94 46.92 31.69
N GLY A 399 25.70 46.92 30.37
CA GLY A 399 26.50 47.65 29.39
C GLY A 399 27.91 47.09 29.16
N LEU A 400 28.17 45.83 29.55
CA LEU A 400 29.46 45.17 29.52
C LEU A 400 29.60 44.18 28.32
N ALA A 401 28.58 44.06 27.48
CA ALA A 401 28.62 43.25 26.27
C ALA A 401 28.05 44.04 25.07
N LEU A 402 28.49 43.69 23.86
CA LEU A 402 27.99 44.28 22.62
C LEU A 402 26.68 43.61 22.18
N SER A 403 25.83 44.34 21.44
CA SER A 403 24.63 43.80 20.82
C SER A 403 24.91 42.59 19.91
N SER A 404 26.08 42.57 19.25
CA SER A 404 26.52 41.44 18.42
C SER A 404 26.79 40.18 19.24
N GLU A 405 27.36 40.31 20.43
CA GLU A 405 27.61 39.15 21.34
C GLU A 405 26.31 38.52 21.82
N VAL A 406 25.26 39.33 22.05
CA VAL A 406 23.93 38.84 22.37
C VAL A 406 23.34 38.06 21.21
N VAL A 407 23.38 38.61 20.01
CA VAL A 407 22.90 37.93 18.79
C VAL A 407 23.63 36.61 18.51
N ASP A 408 24.97 36.57 18.72
CA ASP A 408 25.78 35.37 18.56
C ASP A 408 25.39 34.29 19.61
N ALA A 409 25.20 34.70 20.87
CA ALA A 409 24.78 33.77 21.93
C ALA A 409 23.35 33.24 21.71
N GLU A 410 22.40 34.05 21.24
CA GLU A 410 21.05 33.63 20.85
C GLU A 410 21.08 32.64 19.70
N THR A 411 21.90 32.93 18.67
CA THR A 411 22.05 32.05 17.49
C THR A 411 22.62 30.69 17.92
N ALA A 412 23.62 30.69 18.80
CA ALA A 412 24.20 29.46 19.35
C ALA A 412 23.18 28.66 20.17
N GLN A 413 22.39 29.32 21.02
CA GLN A 413 21.33 28.68 21.82
C GLN A 413 20.24 28.12 20.96
N SER A 414 19.73 28.90 19.98
CA SER A 414 18.72 28.44 19.02
C SER A 414 19.20 27.21 18.23
N THR A 415 20.42 27.26 17.72
CA THR A 415 21.03 26.13 16.99
C THR A 415 21.15 24.89 17.88
N ALA A 416 21.56 25.04 19.13
CA ALA A 416 21.65 23.92 20.08
C ALA A 416 20.27 23.28 20.34
N LYS A 417 19.22 24.08 20.57
CA LYS A 417 17.84 23.62 20.77
C LYS A 417 17.30 22.89 19.53
N ILE A 418 17.54 23.43 18.33
CA ILE A 418 17.16 22.81 17.05
C ILE A 418 17.86 21.48 16.87
N ASN A 419 19.18 21.42 17.11
CA ASN A 419 19.97 20.19 16.98
C ASN A 419 19.52 19.11 17.97
N TYR A 420 19.16 19.47 19.18
CA TYR A 420 18.62 18.53 20.17
C TYR A 420 17.26 17.98 19.73
N THR A 421 16.33 18.83 19.29
CA THR A 421 15.05 18.40 18.74
C THR A 421 15.22 17.45 17.55
N ASN A 422 16.11 17.81 16.63
CA ASN A 422 16.43 16.96 15.48
C ASN A 422 16.98 15.59 15.93
N SER A 423 17.91 15.58 16.90
CA SER A 423 18.51 14.35 17.39
C SER A 423 17.49 13.39 18.01
N ILE A 424 16.52 13.93 18.76
CA ILE A 424 15.42 13.13 19.34
C ILE A 424 14.57 12.51 18.22
N VAL A 425 14.13 13.32 17.25
CA VAL A 425 13.29 12.84 16.16
C VAL A 425 14.04 11.84 15.27
N ASP A 426 15.31 12.11 14.96
CA ASP A 426 16.16 11.21 14.19
C ASP A 426 16.32 9.86 14.90
N PHE A 427 16.44 9.85 16.22
CA PHE A 427 16.51 8.62 17.03
C PHE A 427 15.20 7.82 16.98
N GLU A 428 14.04 8.47 17.17
CA GLU A 428 12.74 7.80 17.11
C GLU A 428 12.44 7.24 15.72
N LEU A 429 12.86 7.95 14.67
CA LEU A 429 12.73 7.48 13.30
C LEU A 429 13.73 6.37 12.97
N ALA A 430 14.97 6.44 13.47
CA ALA A 430 15.95 5.36 13.29
C ALA A 430 15.48 4.06 13.96
N LYS A 431 14.92 4.17 15.16
CA LYS A 431 14.28 3.07 15.89
C LYS A 431 13.11 2.48 15.09
N ALA A 432 12.19 3.32 14.60
CA ALA A 432 11.06 2.86 13.80
C ALA A 432 11.50 2.16 12.50
N ARG A 433 12.59 2.63 11.86
CA ARG A 433 13.19 1.98 10.69
C ARG A 433 13.81 0.64 11.04
N LEU A 434 14.54 0.56 12.15
CA LEU A 434 15.13 -0.70 12.60
C LEU A 434 14.04 -1.72 12.95
N ASP A 435 13.00 -1.33 13.69
CA ASP A 435 11.86 -2.20 14.01
C ASP A 435 11.20 -2.74 12.74
N LYS A 436 10.92 -1.88 11.75
CA LYS A 436 10.41 -2.29 10.44
C LYS A 436 11.37 -3.26 9.73
N SER A 437 12.68 -2.96 9.74
CA SER A 437 13.69 -3.78 9.03
C SER A 437 13.88 -5.17 9.61
N ILE A 438 13.50 -5.38 10.88
CA ILE A 438 13.52 -6.71 11.54
C ILE A 438 12.14 -7.38 11.60
N GLY A 439 11.13 -6.80 10.92
CA GLY A 439 9.80 -7.39 10.81
C GLY A 439 8.91 -7.21 12.05
N LYS A 440 9.13 -6.14 12.84
CA LYS A 440 8.31 -5.76 14.00
C LYS A 440 7.31 -4.65 13.67
#